data_6b004d1245a90b49700cfac50d3c72e0
#
_entry.id   6b004d1245a90b49700cfac50d3c72e0
#
_cell.length_a   1.000
_cell.length_b   1.000
_cell.length_c   1.000
_cell.angle_alpha   90.00
_cell.angle_beta   90.00
_cell.angle_gamma   90.00
#
_symmetry.space_group_name_H-M   'P 1'
#
loop_
_entity.id
_entity.type
_entity.pdbx_description
1 polymer ?
#
loop_
_entity_poly.entity_id
_entity_poly.type
_entity_poly.pdbx_seq_one_letter_code
_entity_poly.pdbx_strand_id
1 'polypeptide(L)'
;MNKEILVSVDQDDVRVVILEDGEIVELYVERPVSQRFVGNIYLGKVENVLPGMEACFVDLGLERNGFLYVDDAYPVRPEEEENLPKNAKRATINKLVRPGQEVMVQIVKDPVGTKGARITRNVTLPGRYLVLMPAVDYVGVSRRIDDEGERRRLKKIARASKPEDCGLIVRTVAAGVDEEDLKRDLAFLMKQWREVQSKGEQAKAPALLHRDMGVIYQVLRDNLDKTVERITVDDQTEYQRILQLVDVMAPGTRKRVKWHRDDNSILEERDLEGELEKVVGRRVWLDCGGHIVIDRTEALTVIDVNTGRYVGKKDLERTVYRANLEAADEIARQLRLRDIGGIIVIDFIDMESKKHRENLVEALEKALSKDRTRATVLGITHLGLVEMTRKKARQSLDEFMLKPCPYCEGTGRVMSELTMSRKVRNDIREALRESDAEALLVEVHPSVAAVLIGAGGSSLRKLESELGKSVYVRGSESAHLEEMKVVAMGEKSEVEDRARPVKPGDVLRVTIEEPHASNPKDGIARVEGYVLDIASAGSSVGQEVEVEIVKAYRTYAKARVI
;
A
#
# COMPACT_ATOMS: atom_id res chain seq x y z
N MET A 1 -1.44 -29.79 6.74
CA MET A 1 -1.62 -28.35 6.43
C MET A 1 -3.03 -28.20 5.87
N ASN A 2 -3.92 -27.71 6.69
CA ASN A 2 -5.34 -27.54 6.36
C ASN A 2 -5.53 -26.10 5.89
N LYS A 3 -6.11 -25.92 4.70
CA LYS A 3 -6.31 -24.61 4.10
C LYS A 3 -7.80 -24.27 4.10
N GLU A 4 -8.14 -23.09 4.61
CA GLU A 4 -9.48 -22.50 4.48
C GLU A 4 -9.41 -21.21 3.66
N ILE A 5 -10.43 -20.93 2.85
CA ILE A 5 -10.60 -19.68 2.10
C ILE A 5 -11.87 -19.01 2.61
N LEU A 6 -11.74 -17.81 3.12
CA LEU A 6 -12.87 -16.98 3.54
C LEU A 6 -13.06 -15.87 2.51
N VAL A 7 -14.29 -15.68 2.07
CA VAL A 7 -14.68 -14.61 1.15
C VAL A 7 -15.71 -13.75 1.85
N SER A 8 -15.32 -12.52 2.15
CA SER A 8 -16.19 -11.52 2.75
C SER A 8 -16.46 -10.41 1.74
N VAL A 9 -17.72 -10.08 1.56
CA VAL A 9 -18.19 -9.08 0.59
C VAL A 9 -18.98 -8.02 1.33
N ASP A 10 -18.47 -6.80 1.28
CA ASP A 10 -19.13 -5.63 1.83
C ASP A 10 -19.44 -4.61 0.71
N GLN A 11 -20.13 -3.51 1.05
CA GLN A 11 -20.43 -2.43 0.10
C GLN A 11 -19.16 -1.74 -0.42
N ASP A 12 -18.12 -1.67 0.40
CA ASP A 12 -16.90 -0.93 0.11
C ASP A 12 -15.77 -1.80 -0.44
N ASP A 13 -15.73 -3.09 -0.09
CA ASP A 13 -14.68 -4.00 -0.57
C ASP A 13 -15.08 -5.48 -0.58
N VAL A 14 -14.30 -6.25 -1.35
CA VAL A 14 -14.30 -7.71 -1.35
C VAL A 14 -12.97 -8.16 -0.76
N ARG A 15 -13.03 -8.91 0.33
CA ARG A 15 -11.86 -9.45 1.02
C ARG A 15 -11.81 -10.96 0.88
N VAL A 16 -10.68 -11.50 0.46
CA VAL A 16 -10.44 -12.94 0.42
C VAL A 16 -9.25 -13.26 1.32
N VAL A 17 -9.50 -14.02 2.37
CA VAL A 17 -8.50 -14.42 3.36
C VAL A 17 -8.19 -15.90 3.18
N ILE A 18 -6.92 -16.24 3.16
CA ILE A 18 -6.46 -17.63 3.16
C ILE A 18 -5.85 -17.93 4.53
N LEU A 19 -6.41 -18.95 5.17
CA LEU A 19 -5.90 -19.50 6.42
C LEU A 19 -5.15 -20.80 6.14
N GLU A 20 -4.01 -21.00 6.78
CA GLU A 20 -3.28 -22.27 6.84
C GLU A 20 -3.15 -22.68 8.32
N ASP A 21 -3.74 -23.84 8.67
CA ASP A 21 -3.82 -24.35 10.05
C ASP A 21 -4.40 -23.33 11.07
N GLY A 22 -5.31 -22.45 10.61
CA GLY A 22 -5.99 -21.42 11.39
C GLY A 22 -5.34 -20.04 11.40
N GLU A 23 -4.13 -19.89 10.86
CA GLU A 23 -3.41 -18.60 10.78
C GLU A 23 -3.60 -17.91 9.43
N ILE A 24 -3.73 -16.58 9.43
CA ILE A 24 -3.81 -15.78 8.21
C ILE A 24 -2.45 -15.79 7.51
N VAL A 25 -2.44 -16.26 6.25
CA VAL A 25 -1.22 -16.32 5.44
C VAL A 25 -1.30 -15.47 4.17
N GLU A 26 -2.49 -15.20 3.66
CA GLU A 26 -2.69 -14.32 2.51
C GLU A 26 -3.98 -13.52 2.67
N LEU A 27 -3.93 -12.24 2.33
CA LEU A 27 -5.07 -11.34 2.26
C LEU A 27 -5.13 -10.70 0.88
N TYR A 28 -6.30 -10.75 0.27
CA TYR A 28 -6.61 -10.11 -0.99
C TYR A 28 -7.77 -9.14 -0.78
N VAL A 29 -7.61 -7.90 -1.23
CA VAL A 29 -8.65 -6.88 -1.12
C VAL A 29 -8.90 -6.28 -2.50
N GLU A 30 -10.17 -6.13 -2.86
CA GLU A 30 -10.62 -5.46 -4.08
C GLU A 30 -11.71 -4.46 -3.72
N ARG A 31 -11.54 -3.20 -4.14
CA ARG A 31 -12.54 -2.15 -3.94
C ARG A 31 -13.29 -1.88 -5.22
N PRO A 32 -14.64 -1.80 -5.22
CA PRO A 32 -15.42 -1.50 -6.42
C PRO A 32 -15.04 -0.15 -7.07
N VAL A 33 -14.61 0.82 -6.26
CA VAL A 33 -14.20 2.16 -6.70
C VAL A 33 -12.80 2.17 -7.35
N SER A 34 -11.90 1.29 -6.93
CA SER A 34 -10.60 1.14 -7.57
C SER A 34 -10.72 0.15 -8.72
N GLN A 35 -11.21 0.61 -9.87
CA GLN A 35 -11.30 -0.23 -11.06
C GLN A 35 -9.91 -0.74 -11.43
N ARG A 36 -9.68 -2.02 -11.14
CA ARG A 36 -8.50 -2.73 -11.62
C ARG A 36 -8.72 -3.04 -13.09
N PHE A 37 -7.82 -2.56 -13.93
CA PHE A 37 -7.90 -2.76 -15.38
C PHE A 37 -7.00 -3.89 -15.88
N VAL A 38 -6.00 -4.30 -15.07
CA VAL A 38 -5.08 -5.39 -15.43
C VAL A 38 -5.86 -6.66 -15.73
N GLY A 39 -5.56 -7.27 -16.89
CA GLY A 39 -6.26 -8.45 -17.41
C GLY A 39 -7.40 -8.13 -18.38
N ASN A 40 -7.99 -6.94 -18.30
CA ASN A 40 -9.04 -6.52 -19.22
C ASN A 40 -8.53 -6.45 -20.65
N ILE A 41 -9.39 -6.85 -21.59
CA ILE A 41 -9.10 -6.81 -23.03
C ILE A 41 -10.01 -5.77 -23.68
N TYR A 42 -9.40 -4.88 -24.45
CA TYR A 42 -10.07 -3.79 -25.16
C TYR A 42 -9.84 -3.91 -26.67
N LEU A 43 -10.82 -3.47 -27.44
CA LEU A 43 -10.60 -3.00 -28.81
C LEU A 43 -10.27 -1.51 -28.69
N GLY A 44 -9.01 -1.14 -28.94
CA GLY A 44 -8.54 0.23 -28.85
C GLY A 44 -8.24 0.82 -30.23
N LYS A 45 -8.16 2.15 -30.31
CA LYS A 45 -7.79 2.87 -31.53
C LYS A 45 -6.43 3.53 -31.35
N VAL A 46 -5.49 3.25 -32.25
CA VAL A 46 -4.16 3.88 -32.23
C VAL A 46 -4.30 5.36 -32.54
N GLU A 47 -3.92 6.22 -31.60
CA GLU A 47 -3.94 7.67 -31.81
C GLU A 47 -2.62 8.18 -32.35
N ASN A 48 -1.53 7.94 -31.63
CA ASN A 48 -0.20 8.45 -31.96
C ASN A 48 0.83 7.32 -31.97
N VAL A 49 1.67 7.31 -32.99
CA VAL A 49 2.85 6.44 -33.08
C VAL A 49 4.10 7.29 -32.90
N LEU A 50 4.97 6.90 -31.97
CA LEU A 50 6.19 7.61 -31.60
C LEU A 50 7.43 6.76 -31.92
N PRO A 51 7.98 6.82 -33.14
CA PRO A 51 9.10 5.96 -33.55
C PRO A 51 10.36 6.20 -32.71
N GLY A 52 10.59 7.42 -32.24
CA GLY A 52 11.75 7.75 -31.40
C GLY A 52 11.70 7.12 -30.00
N MET A 53 10.51 6.70 -29.54
CA MET A 53 10.31 6.00 -28.27
C MET A 53 9.99 4.52 -28.48
N GLU A 54 9.94 4.05 -29.72
CA GLU A 54 9.50 2.70 -30.10
C GLU A 54 8.18 2.28 -29.42
N ALA A 55 7.20 3.20 -29.41
CA ALA A 55 5.93 3.03 -28.71
C ALA A 55 4.77 3.73 -29.43
N CYS A 56 3.54 3.40 -29.06
CA CYS A 56 2.36 4.15 -29.48
C CYS A 56 1.37 4.33 -28.34
N PHE A 57 0.49 5.31 -28.48
CA PHE A 57 -0.65 5.55 -27.61
C PHE A 57 -1.93 5.04 -28.28
N VAL A 58 -2.73 4.33 -27.48
CA VAL A 58 -3.97 3.69 -27.92
C VAL A 58 -5.12 4.20 -27.05
N ASP A 59 -6.14 4.76 -27.67
CA ASP A 59 -7.39 5.11 -26.99
C ASP A 59 -8.15 3.83 -26.62
N LEU A 60 -8.46 3.68 -25.34
CA LEU A 60 -9.18 2.55 -24.75
C LEU A 60 -10.57 2.96 -24.24
N GLY A 61 -10.95 4.25 -24.40
CA GLY A 61 -12.14 4.81 -23.75
C GLY A 61 -11.98 5.01 -22.24
N LEU A 62 -10.74 5.08 -21.75
CA LEU A 62 -10.39 5.41 -20.38
C LEU A 62 -9.96 6.88 -20.29
N GLU A 63 -9.83 7.42 -19.07
CA GLU A 63 -9.37 8.81 -18.87
C GLU A 63 -8.02 9.10 -19.55
N ARG A 64 -7.20 8.07 -19.75
CA ARG A 64 -5.88 8.18 -20.37
C ARG A 64 -5.63 7.04 -21.34
N ASN A 65 -4.92 7.37 -22.41
CA ASN A 65 -4.53 6.41 -23.44
C ASN A 65 -3.60 5.34 -22.88
N GLY A 66 -3.77 4.10 -23.38
CA GLY A 66 -2.86 3.00 -23.12
C GLY A 66 -1.52 3.19 -23.83
N PHE A 67 -0.42 2.82 -23.16
CA PHE A 67 0.93 2.83 -23.69
C PHE A 67 1.33 1.45 -24.19
N LEU A 68 1.54 1.32 -25.51
CA LEU A 68 1.98 0.10 -26.18
C LEU A 68 3.42 0.24 -26.64
N TYR A 69 4.31 -0.52 -26.02
CA TYR A 69 5.72 -0.59 -26.39
C TYR A 69 5.95 -1.58 -27.54
N VAL A 70 6.99 -1.40 -28.35
CA VAL A 70 7.26 -2.24 -29.54
C VAL A 70 7.31 -3.74 -29.23
N ASP A 71 7.93 -4.14 -28.12
CA ASP A 71 8.01 -5.54 -27.72
C ASP A 71 6.63 -6.11 -27.36
N ASP A 72 5.75 -5.30 -26.78
CA ASP A 72 4.36 -5.67 -26.46
C ASP A 72 3.44 -5.65 -27.70
N ALA A 73 3.86 -5.01 -28.79
CA ALA A 73 3.15 -4.98 -30.08
C ALA A 73 3.53 -6.13 -31.00
N TYR A 74 4.66 -6.77 -30.77
CA TYR A 74 5.17 -7.88 -31.58
C TYR A 74 4.61 -9.21 -31.09
N PRO A 75 4.18 -10.14 -31.96
CA PRO A 75 3.79 -11.49 -31.57
C PRO A 75 5.02 -12.23 -31.01
N VAL A 76 5.07 -12.41 -29.68
CA VAL A 76 6.22 -13.04 -29.03
C VAL A 76 6.13 -14.56 -29.11
N ARG A 77 7.18 -15.21 -29.64
CA ARG A 77 7.43 -16.64 -29.42
C ARG A 77 8.40 -16.76 -28.24
N PRO A 78 7.98 -17.31 -27.11
CA PRO A 78 8.83 -17.38 -25.90
C PRO A 78 10.18 -18.08 -26.08
N GLU A 79 10.32 -18.98 -27.07
CA GLU A 79 11.57 -19.65 -27.42
C GLU A 79 12.54 -18.74 -28.21
N GLU A 80 12.04 -17.72 -28.88
CA GLU A 80 12.87 -16.79 -29.65
C GLU A 80 13.50 -15.70 -28.76
N GLU A 81 12.90 -15.36 -27.59
CA GLU A 81 13.47 -14.39 -26.67
C GLU A 81 14.80 -14.85 -26.06
N GLU A 82 14.99 -16.14 -25.85
CA GLU A 82 16.24 -16.68 -25.24
C GLU A 82 17.38 -16.85 -26.26
N ASN A 83 17.06 -17.05 -27.54
CA ASN A 83 18.02 -17.38 -28.58
C ASN A 83 18.27 -16.25 -29.60
N LEU A 84 17.56 -15.15 -29.52
CA LEU A 84 17.81 -14.01 -30.39
C LEU A 84 19.13 -13.32 -30.01
N PRO A 85 20.06 -13.14 -30.97
CA PRO A 85 21.23 -12.30 -30.74
C PRO A 85 20.72 -10.93 -30.27
N LYS A 86 21.34 -10.35 -29.25
CA LYS A 86 20.98 -9.04 -28.69
C LYS A 86 20.92 -7.90 -29.71
N ASN A 87 21.39 -8.15 -30.94
CA ASN A 87 21.45 -7.21 -32.06
C ASN A 87 20.52 -7.59 -33.24
N ALA A 88 19.59 -8.54 -33.09
CA ALA A 88 18.61 -8.80 -34.14
C ALA A 88 17.73 -7.54 -34.36
N LYS A 89 17.71 -7.00 -35.57
CA LYS A 89 16.87 -5.85 -35.95
C LYS A 89 15.40 -6.25 -35.83
N ARG A 90 14.76 -5.92 -34.70
CA ARG A 90 13.31 -6.04 -34.52
C ARG A 90 12.61 -5.01 -35.44
N ALA A 91 11.40 -5.33 -35.84
CA ALA A 91 10.59 -4.38 -36.58
C ALA A 91 10.30 -3.15 -35.70
N THR A 92 10.40 -1.96 -36.26
CA THR A 92 10.08 -0.70 -35.57
C THR A 92 8.57 -0.57 -35.40
N ILE A 93 8.12 0.15 -34.36
CA ILE A 93 6.70 0.29 -34.02
C ILE A 93 5.82 0.74 -35.18
N ASN A 94 6.30 1.63 -36.05
CA ASN A 94 5.58 2.13 -37.23
C ASN A 94 5.35 1.07 -38.35
N LYS A 95 6.04 -0.08 -38.29
CA LYS A 95 5.78 -1.23 -39.16
C LYS A 95 4.71 -2.16 -38.60
N LEU A 96 4.46 -2.10 -37.30
CA LEU A 96 3.53 -2.99 -36.58
C LEU A 96 2.15 -2.38 -36.44
N VAL A 97 2.05 -1.05 -36.28
CA VAL A 97 0.80 -0.33 -36.08
C VAL A 97 0.80 1.01 -36.84
N ARG A 98 -0.41 1.49 -37.18
CA ARG A 98 -0.60 2.78 -37.86
C ARG A 98 -1.60 3.64 -37.10
N PRO A 99 -1.47 5.00 -37.12
CA PRO A 99 -2.49 5.88 -36.57
C PRO A 99 -3.88 5.59 -37.16
N GLY A 100 -4.91 5.58 -36.32
CA GLY A 100 -6.29 5.28 -36.71
C GLY A 100 -6.62 3.79 -36.80
N GLN A 101 -5.64 2.89 -36.69
CA GLN A 101 -5.85 1.44 -36.71
C GLN A 101 -6.55 0.97 -35.44
N GLU A 102 -7.55 0.11 -35.59
CA GLU A 102 -8.14 -0.63 -34.45
C GLU A 102 -7.26 -1.81 -34.07
N VAL A 103 -6.99 -1.98 -32.78
CA VAL A 103 -6.12 -3.05 -32.26
C VAL A 103 -6.74 -3.66 -31.01
N MET A 104 -6.77 -4.98 -30.95
CA MET A 104 -7.10 -5.68 -29.70
C MET A 104 -5.88 -5.68 -28.79
N VAL A 105 -6.07 -5.24 -27.55
CA VAL A 105 -5.00 -5.11 -26.55
C VAL A 105 -5.48 -5.52 -25.17
N GLN A 106 -4.55 -6.03 -24.35
CA GLN A 106 -4.79 -6.38 -22.96
C GLN A 106 -3.98 -5.45 -22.06
N ILE A 107 -4.56 -5.01 -20.95
CA ILE A 107 -3.86 -4.21 -19.93
C ILE A 107 -2.99 -5.14 -19.09
N VAL A 108 -1.68 -4.82 -19.00
CA VAL A 108 -0.69 -5.56 -18.19
C VAL A 108 -0.24 -4.82 -16.95
N LYS A 109 -0.43 -3.48 -16.90
CA LYS A 109 -0.22 -2.65 -15.71
C LYS A 109 -1.26 -1.55 -15.67
N ASP A 110 -1.83 -1.32 -14.49
CA ASP A 110 -2.78 -0.24 -14.26
C ASP A 110 -2.14 1.14 -14.46
N PRO A 111 -2.92 2.18 -14.79
CA PRO A 111 -2.44 3.55 -14.81
C PRO A 111 -1.93 3.96 -13.42
N VAL A 112 -0.82 4.69 -13.37
CA VAL A 112 -0.22 5.16 -12.10
C VAL A 112 0.15 6.63 -12.21
N GLY A 113 -0.39 7.45 -11.33
CA GLY A 113 -0.14 8.90 -11.30
C GLY A 113 -0.52 9.55 -12.64
N THR A 114 0.44 10.14 -13.34
CA THR A 114 0.23 10.78 -14.66
C THR A 114 0.38 9.85 -15.85
N LYS A 115 0.75 8.57 -15.64
CA LYS A 115 1.01 7.60 -16.72
C LYS A 115 -0.23 6.78 -17.03
N GLY A 116 -0.54 6.58 -18.32
CA GLY A 116 -1.57 5.67 -18.78
C GLY A 116 -1.23 4.19 -18.57
N ALA A 117 -2.21 3.31 -18.74
CA ALA A 117 -2.05 1.87 -18.60
C ALA A 117 -1.00 1.32 -19.58
N ARG A 118 -0.15 0.38 -19.14
CA ARG A 118 0.67 -0.39 -20.09
C ARG A 118 -0.15 -1.51 -20.69
N ILE A 119 -0.10 -1.63 -22.00
CA ILE A 119 -0.90 -2.60 -22.77
C ILE A 119 -0.02 -3.47 -23.65
N THR A 120 -0.55 -4.63 -24.03
CA THR A 120 0.09 -5.58 -24.95
C THR A 120 -0.91 -6.10 -25.99
N ARG A 121 -0.44 -6.45 -27.18
CA ARG A 121 -1.23 -7.20 -28.20
C ARG A 121 -1.19 -8.69 -27.93
N ASN A 122 -0.26 -9.16 -27.11
CA ASN A 122 -0.13 -10.57 -26.75
C ASN A 122 -1.16 -10.93 -25.66
N VAL A 123 -2.40 -11.13 -26.06
CA VAL A 123 -3.49 -11.50 -25.16
C VAL A 123 -3.19 -12.84 -24.49
N THR A 124 -3.40 -12.92 -23.20
CA THR A 124 -3.28 -14.14 -22.41
C THR A 124 -4.53 -14.35 -21.56
N LEU A 125 -5.08 -15.56 -21.58
CA LEU A 125 -6.19 -15.95 -20.74
C LEU A 125 -5.71 -17.03 -19.76
N PRO A 126 -5.50 -16.67 -18.47
CA PRO A 126 -5.01 -17.61 -17.48
C PRO A 126 -6.14 -18.49 -16.93
N GLY A 127 -6.05 -19.80 -17.21
CA GLY A 127 -6.83 -20.83 -16.56
C GLY A 127 -6.16 -21.37 -15.31
N ARG A 128 -6.70 -22.44 -14.76
CA ARG A 128 -6.17 -23.12 -13.60
C ARG A 128 -4.87 -23.85 -13.91
N TYR A 129 -4.88 -24.68 -14.93
CA TYR A 129 -3.78 -25.54 -15.34
C TYR A 129 -3.04 -25.02 -16.57
N LEU A 130 -3.70 -24.24 -17.40
CA LEU A 130 -3.23 -23.75 -18.67
C LEU A 130 -3.29 -22.21 -18.73
N VAL A 131 -2.45 -21.63 -19.56
CA VAL A 131 -2.61 -20.26 -20.05
C VAL A 131 -2.81 -20.34 -21.56
N LEU A 132 -3.93 -19.83 -22.05
CA LEU A 132 -4.21 -19.73 -23.47
C LEU A 132 -3.58 -18.43 -24.01
N MET A 133 -2.85 -18.55 -25.11
CA MET A 133 -2.21 -17.42 -25.81
C MET A 133 -2.74 -17.38 -27.26
N PRO A 134 -3.84 -16.67 -27.51
CA PRO A 134 -4.33 -16.51 -28.87
C PRO A 134 -3.30 -15.82 -29.78
N ALA A 135 -3.30 -16.16 -31.05
CA ALA A 135 -2.40 -15.62 -32.07
C ALA A 135 -0.90 -15.94 -31.91
N VAL A 136 -0.55 -16.93 -31.08
CA VAL A 136 0.83 -17.39 -30.89
C VAL A 136 0.87 -18.91 -31.01
N ASP A 137 1.55 -19.47 -32.01
CA ASP A 137 1.70 -20.93 -32.14
C ASP A 137 2.87 -21.43 -31.27
N TYR A 138 2.57 -21.73 -29.99
CA TYR A 138 3.58 -22.16 -29.01
C TYR A 138 3.02 -23.14 -27.97
N VAL A 139 3.85 -24.10 -27.51
CA VAL A 139 3.53 -24.98 -26.36
C VAL A 139 4.68 -24.98 -25.37
N GLY A 140 4.47 -24.35 -24.22
CA GLY A 140 5.38 -24.29 -23.09
C GLY A 140 4.92 -25.11 -21.90
N VAL A 141 5.85 -25.49 -21.04
CA VAL A 141 5.60 -26.10 -19.73
C VAL A 141 6.39 -25.33 -18.68
N SER A 142 5.76 -25.02 -17.55
CA SER A 142 6.42 -24.32 -16.45
C SER A 142 7.77 -24.93 -16.11
N ARG A 143 8.80 -24.08 -15.96
CA ARG A 143 10.16 -24.49 -15.58
C ARG A 143 10.25 -25.00 -14.14
N ARG A 144 9.22 -24.74 -13.32
CA ARG A 144 9.12 -25.20 -11.93
C ARG A 144 8.68 -26.66 -11.79
N ILE A 145 8.36 -27.33 -12.89
CA ILE A 145 8.09 -28.78 -12.89
C ILE A 145 9.46 -29.44 -13.14
N ASP A 146 10.09 -29.92 -12.09
CA ASP A 146 11.46 -30.46 -12.15
C ASP A 146 11.53 -31.86 -12.76
N ASP A 147 10.44 -32.65 -12.65
CA ASP A 147 10.36 -33.99 -13.26
C ASP A 147 10.26 -33.89 -14.79
N GLU A 148 11.35 -34.30 -15.45
CA GLU A 148 11.44 -34.35 -16.91
C GLU A 148 10.46 -35.32 -17.55
N GLY A 149 10.06 -36.39 -16.86
CA GLY A 149 9.06 -37.36 -17.31
C GLY A 149 7.67 -36.67 -17.39
N GLU A 150 7.32 -35.99 -16.31
CA GLU A 150 6.07 -35.25 -16.19
C GLU A 150 6.01 -34.06 -17.18
N ARG A 151 7.13 -33.33 -17.33
CA ARG A 151 7.20 -32.25 -18.34
C ARG A 151 6.92 -32.75 -19.75
N ARG A 152 7.50 -33.91 -20.12
CA ARG A 152 7.27 -34.53 -21.43
C ARG A 152 5.81 -35.00 -21.59
N ARG A 153 5.23 -35.60 -20.53
CA ARG A 153 3.82 -36.02 -20.52
C ARG A 153 2.91 -34.83 -20.76
N LEU A 154 3.05 -33.78 -19.97
CA LEU A 154 2.23 -32.57 -20.05
C LEU A 154 2.40 -31.86 -21.41
N LYS A 155 3.64 -31.76 -21.91
CA LYS A 155 3.91 -31.15 -23.23
C LYS A 155 3.25 -31.93 -24.37
N LYS A 156 3.21 -33.28 -24.28
CA LYS A 156 2.54 -34.15 -25.25
C LYS A 156 1.01 -33.91 -25.24
N ILE A 157 0.39 -33.88 -24.07
CA ILE A 157 -1.05 -33.62 -23.92
C ILE A 157 -1.39 -32.22 -24.45
N ALA A 158 -0.64 -31.19 -24.05
CA ALA A 158 -0.87 -29.81 -24.48
C ALA A 158 -0.74 -29.68 -26.01
N ARG A 159 0.24 -30.33 -26.66
CA ARG A 159 0.39 -30.34 -28.11
C ARG A 159 -0.77 -31.03 -28.83
N ALA A 160 -1.27 -32.14 -28.26
CA ALA A 160 -2.39 -32.88 -28.86
C ALA A 160 -3.72 -32.14 -28.72
N SER A 161 -3.89 -31.32 -27.67
CA SER A 161 -5.12 -30.59 -27.39
C SER A 161 -5.09 -29.14 -27.87
N LYS A 162 -3.94 -28.64 -28.33
CA LYS A 162 -3.75 -27.25 -28.76
C LYS A 162 -4.66 -26.91 -29.95
N PRO A 163 -5.48 -25.84 -29.87
CA PRO A 163 -6.23 -25.35 -31.02
C PRO A 163 -5.28 -24.76 -32.09
N GLU A 164 -5.74 -24.72 -33.32
CA GLU A 164 -5.04 -24.03 -34.40
C GLU A 164 -4.89 -22.55 -34.04
N ASP A 165 -3.76 -21.95 -34.40
CA ASP A 165 -3.42 -20.52 -34.17
C ASP A 165 -3.42 -20.06 -32.70
N CYS A 166 -3.40 -20.99 -31.73
CA CYS A 166 -3.27 -20.67 -30.32
C CYS A 166 -2.03 -21.30 -29.71
N GLY A 167 -1.47 -20.64 -28.72
CA GLY A 167 -0.44 -21.21 -27.86
C GLY A 167 -0.99 -21.65 -26.51
N LEU A 168 -0.31 -22.58 -25.88
CA LEU A 168 -0.63 -23.07 -24.55
C LEU A 168 0.63 -23.08 -23.67
N ILE A 169 0.51 -22.53 -22.46
CA ILE A 169 1.52 -22.70 -21.42
C ILE A 169 0.91 -23.54 -20.30
N VAL A 170 1.54 -24.65 -19.98
CA VAL A 170 1.16 -25.52 -18.87
C VAL A 170 1.73 -24.95 -17.58
N ARG A 171 0.88 -24.68 -16.59
CA ARG A 171 1.24 -24.10 -15.30
C ARG A 171 1.80 -25.17 -14.36
N THR A 172 2.52 -24.75 -13.32
CA THR A 172 3.12 -25.63 -12.30
C THR A 172 2.08 -26.53 -11.61
N VAL A 173 0.90 -26.00 -11.33
CA VAL A 173 -0.20 -26.73 -10.66
C VAL A 173 -0.80 -27.86 -11.51
N ALA A 174 -0.40 -27.98 -12.77
CA ALA A 174 -0.81 -29.09 -13.66
C ALA A 174 -0.01 -30.37 -13.44
N ALA A 175 1.04 -30.35 -12.61
CA ALA A 175 1.80 -31.55 -12.29
C ALA A 175 0.91 -32.60 -11.60
N GLY A 176 0.91 -33.85 -12.10
CA GLY A 176 0.10 -34.95 -11.60
C GLY A 176 -1.40 -34.86 -11.94
N VAL A 177 -1.82 -33.94 -12.80
CA VAL A 177 -3.22 -33.75 -13.21
C VAL A 177 -3.54 -34.62 -14.42
N ASP A 178 -4.77 -35.13 -14.47
CA ASP A 178 -5.26 -35.96 -15.56
C ASP A 178 -5.55 -35.15 -16.83
N GLU A 179 -5.50 -35.82 -17.98
CA GLU A 179 -5.73 -35.20 -19.28
C GLU A 179 -7.13 -34.58 -19.39
N GLU A 180 -8.14 -35.17 -18.76
CA GLU A 180 -9.51 -34.67 -18.77
C GLU A 180 -9.64 -33.32 -18.07
N ASP A 181 -8.92 -33.12 -16.98
CA ASP A 181 -8.90 -31.85 -16.27
C ASP A 181 -8.25 -30.74 -17.10
N LEU A 182 -7.18 -31.06 -17.80
CA LEU A 182 -6.53 -30.14 -18.75
C LEU A 182 -7.46 -29.77 -19.92
N LYS A 183 -8.19 -30.75 -20.46
CA LYS A 183 -9.18 -30.52 -21.54
C LYS A 183 -10.35 -29.67 -21.07
N ARG A 184 -10.83 -29.85 -19.83
CA ARG A 184 -11.88 -28.99 -19.25
C ARG A 184 -11.42 -27.54 -19.09
N ASP A 185 -10.23 -27.34 -18.57
CA ASP A 185 -9.64 -25.99 -18.42
C ASP A 185 -9.49 -25.31 -19.79
N LEU A 186 -8.97 -26.05 -20.78
CA LEU A 186 -8.87 -25.57 -22.16
C LEU A 186 -10.24 -25.20 -22.77
N ALA A 187 -11.26 -26.06 -22.59
CA ALA A 187 -12.59 -25.79 -23.09
C ALA A 187 -13.20 -24.50 -22.51
N PHE A 188 -12.97 -24.26 -21.21
CA PHE A 188 -13.36 -23.03 -20.54
C PHE A 188 -12.67 -21.80 -21.13
N LEU A 189 -11.34 -21.86 -21.30
CA LEU A 189 -10.55 -20.78 -21.91
C LEU A 189 -10.96 -20.50 -23.36
N MET A 190 -11.22 -21.53 -24.11
CA MET A 190 -11.68 -21.40 -25.50
C MET A 190 -13.10 -20.79 -25.61
N LYS A 191 -13.97 -21.08 -24.64
CA LYS A 191 -15.26 -20.39 -24.54
C LYS A 191 -15.09 -18.90 -24.32
N GLN A 192 -14.27 -18.51 -23.33
CA GLN A 192 -13.96 -17.11 -23.07
C GLN A 192 -13.36 -16.42 -24.30
N TRP A 193 -12.39 -17.06 -24.96
CA TRP A 193 -11.77 -16.49 -26.14
C TRP A 193 -12.77 -16.27 -27.29
N ARG A 194 -13.66 -17.22 -27.57
CA ARG A 194 -14.72 -17.06 -28.58
C ARG A 194 -15.66 -15.89 -28.25
N GLU A 195 -15.99 -15.69 -26.98
CA GLU A 195 -16.80 -14.55 -26.55
C GLU A 195 -16.08 -13.22 -26.81
N VAL A 196 -14.75 -13.16 -26.54
CA VAL A 196 -13.94 -11.99 -26.86
C VAL A 196 -13.90 -11.69 -28.34
N GLN A 197 -13.67 -12.72 -29.18
CA GLN A 197 -13.66 -12.59 -30.64
C GLN A 197 -15.01 -12.09 -31.18
N SER A 198 -16.11 -12.72 -30.77
CA SER A 198 -17.46 -12.33 -31.21
C SER A 198 -17.81 -10.89 -30.84
N LYS A 199 -17.43 -10.45 -29.63
CA LYS A 199 -17.60 -9.05 -29.23
C LYS A 199 -16.71 -8.12 -30.03
N GLY A 200 -15.46 -8.51 -30.32
CA GLY A 200 -14.53 -7.73 -31.12
C GLY A 200 -14.98 -7.50 -32.56
N GLU A 201 -15.64 -8.49 -33.16
CA GLU A 201 -16.21 -8.37 -34.52
C GLU A 201 -17.40 -7.41 -34.60
N GLN A 202 -18.15 -7.26 -33.49
CA GLN A 202 -19.38 -6.44 -33.45
C GLN A 202 -19.10 -5.03 -32.89
N ALA A 203 -18.03 -4.84 -32.14
CA ALA A 203 -17.71 -3.59 -31.48
C ALA A 203 -16.99 -2.59 -32.41
N LYS A 204 -17.10 -1.30 -32.08
CA LYS A 204 -16.27 -0.22 -32.64
C LYS A 204 -15.35 0.29 -31.54
N ALA A 205 -14.08 0.53 -31.88
CA ALA A 205 -13.12 1.07 -30.94
C ALA A 205 -13.45 2.54 -30.57
N PRO A 206 -13.28 2.93 -29.28
CA PRO A 206 -12.82 2.10 -28.17
C PRO A 206 -13.95 1.27 -27.53
N ALA A 207 -13.70 -0.01 -27.15
CA ALA A 207 -14.68 -0.86 -26.51
C ALA A 207 -14.03 -1.90 -25.58
N LEU A 208 -14.67 -2.20 -24.44
CA LEU A 208 -14.28 -3.27 -23.52
C LEU A 208 -14.80 -4.61 -24.06
N LEU A 209 -13.90 -5.54 -24.41
CA LEU A 209 -14.25 -6.86 -24.92
C LEU A 209 -14.35 -7.92 -23.81
N HIS A 210 -13.45 -7.85 -22.83
CA HIS A 210 -13.41 -8.78 -21.71
C HIS A 210 -12.99 -8.04 -20.43
N ARG A 211 -13.71 -8.30 -19.35
CA ARG A 211 -13.33 -7.87 -18.01
C ARG A 211 -12.73 -9.06 -17.27
N ASP A 212 -11.57 -8.86 -16.62
CA ASP A 212 -10.98 -9.88 -15.74
C ASP A 212 -11.97 -10.25 -14.62
N MET A 213 -11.94 -11.50 -14.21
CA MET A 213 -12.99 -12.08 -13.35
C MET A 213 -12.85 -11.71 -11.86
N GLY A 214 -12.00 -10.74 -11.51
CA GLY A 214 -11.87 -10.23 -10.15
C GLY A 214 -11.07 -11.12 -9.20
N VAL A 215 -10.90 -10.64 -7.97
CA VAL A 215 -10.02 -11.23 -6.97
C VAL A 215 -10.46 -12.62 -6.53
N ILE A 216 -11.77 -12.85 -6.39
CA ILE A 216 -12.31 -14.15 -5.97
C ILE A 216 -11.93 -15.25 -6.97
N TYR A 217 -12.15 -15.00 -8.26
CA TYR A 217 -11.78 -15.94 -9.30
C TYR A 217 -10.27 -16.21 -9.32
N GLN A 218 -9.46 -15.16 -9.24
CA GLN A 218 -8.00 -15.29 -9.24
C GLN A 218 -7.52 -16.16 -8.06
N VAL A 219 -8.05 -15.91 -6.86
CA VAL A 219 -7.69 -16.69 -5.66
C VAL A 219 -8.14 -18.14 -5.80
N LEU A 220 -9.36 -18.40 -6.24
CA LEU A 220 -9.86 -19.76 -6.44
C LEU A 220 -9.06 -20.49 -7.51
N ARG A 221 -8.84 -19.89 -8.67
CA ARG A 221 -8.04 -20.46 -9.76
C ARG A 221 -6.67 -20.90 -9.30
N ASP A 222 -6.01 -20.08 -8.47
CA ASP A 222 -4.64 -20.31 -8.06
C ASP A 222 -4.52 -21.15 -6.78
N ASN A 223 -5.55 -21.17 -5.92
CA ASN A 223 -5.51 -21.80 -4.61
C ASN A 223 -6.37 -23.08 -4.46
N LEU A 224 -7.24 -23.39 -5.41
CA LEU A 224 -8.15 -24.54 -5.31
C LEU A 224 -7.38 -25.86 -5.52
N ASP A 225 -6.73 -26.37 -4.51
CA ASP A 225 -6.03 -27.66 -4.52
C ASP A 225 -6.64 -28.65 -3.52
N LYS A 226 -6.03 -29.84 -3.37
CA LYS A 226 -6.53 -30.89 -2.50
C LYS A 226 -6.44 -30.52 -1.01
N THR A 227 -5.60 -29.53 -0.66
CA THR A 227 -5.38 -29.06 0.72
C THR A 227 -6.48 -28.10 1.21
N VAL A 228 -7.28 -27.52 0.29
CA VAL A 228 -8.40 -26.65 0.67
C VAL A 228 -9.55 -27.50 1.22
N GLU A 229 -9.81 -27.39 2.51
CA GLU A 229 -10.89 -28.10 3.19
C GLU A 229 -12.24 -27.40 3.09
N ARG A 230 -12.21 -26.07 3.12
CA ARG A 230 -13.42 -25.24 3.15
C ARG A 230 -13.24 -23.93 2.42
N ILE A 231 -14.30 -23.49 1.77
CA ILE A 231 -14.46 -22.14 1.22
C ILE A 231 -15.75 -21.61 1.83
N THR A 232 -15.67 -20.55 2.60
CA THR A 232 -16.84 -19.94 3.23
C THR A 232 -17.06 -18.54 2.67
N VAL A 233 -18.31 -18.21 2.36
CA VAL A 233 -18.71 -16.96 1.66
C VAL A 233 -19.91 -16.38 2.39
N ASP A 234 -19.88 -15.10 2.71
CA ASP A 234 -20.96 -14.39 3.42
C ASP A 234 -21.98 -13.70 2.49
N ASP A 235 -21.67 -13.51 1.21
CA ASP A 235 -22.62 -12.98 0.21
C ASP A 235 -23.29 -14.09 -0.60
N GLN A 236 -24.62 -14.03 -0.72
CA GLN A 236 -25.41 -15.04 -1.43
C GLN A 236 -25.14 -15.04 -2.95
N THR A 237 -24.94 -13.89 -3.55
CA THR A 237 -24.71 -13.75 -5.00
C THR A 237 -23.36 -14.31 -5.37
N GLU A 238 -22.31 -13.95 -4.60
CA GLU A 238 -20.96 -14.47 -4.82
C GLU A 238 -20.88 -15.97 -4.49
N TYR A 239 -21.61 -16.45 -3.48
CA TYR A 239 -21.71 -17.89 -3.22
C TYR A 239 -22.22 -18.67 -4.44
N GLN A 240 -23.28 -18.20 -5.13
CA GLN A 240 -23.79 -18.85 -6.34
C GLN A 240 -22.79 -18.77 -7.49
N ARG A 241 -22.10 -17.64 -7.65
CA ARG A 241 -21.04 -17.48 -8.66
C ARG A 241 -19.87 -18.42 -8.40
N ILE A 242 -19.44 -18.53 -7.15
CA ILE A 242 -18.35 -19.45 -6.75
C ILE A 242 -18.76 -20.90 -7.02
N LEU A 243 -19.99 -21.30 -6.74
CA LEU A 243 -20.47 -22.64 -7.07
C LEU A 243 -20.38 -22.94 -8.57
N GLN A 244 -20.79 -22.00 -9.43
CA GLN A 244 -20.69 -22.15 -10.89
C GLN A 244 -19.21 -22.24 -11.34
N LEU A 245 -18.33 -21.44 -10.77
CA LEU A 245 -16.90 -21.48 -11.08
C LEU A 245 -16.28 -22.82 -10.67
N VAL A 246 -16.58 -23.28 -9.46
CA VAL A 246 -16.06 -24.54 -8.92
C VAL A 246 -16.56 -25.73 -9.72
N ASP A 247 -17.81 -25.73 -10.18
CA ASP A 247 -18.36 -26.78 -11.04
C ASP A 247 -17.59 -26.94 -12.36
N VAL A 248 -17.07 -25.83 -12.90
CA VAL A 248 -16.27 -25.85 -14.13
C VAL A 248 -14.80 -26.20 -13.84
N MET A 249 -14.21 -25.57 -12.82
CA MET A 249 -12.77 -25.64 -12.55
C MET A 249 -12.36 -26.87 -11.74
N ALA A 250 -13.20 -27.32 -10.81
CA ALA A 250 -12.90 -28.40 -9.86
C ALA A 250 -14.19 -29.01 -9.27
N PRO A 251 -14.98 -29.76 -10.04
CA PRO A 251 -16.31 -30.24 -9.63
C PRO A 251 -16.30 -30.99 -8.30
N GLY A 252 -15.24 -31.72 -8.01
CA GLY A 252 -15.08 -32.47 -6.75
C GLY A 252 -15.00 -31.60 -5.49
N THR A 253 -14.79 -30.29 -5.61
CA THR A 253 -14.67 -29.37 -4.47
C THR A 253 -15.98 -28.65 -4.12
N ARG A 254 -17.05 -28.81 -4.91
CA ARG A 254 -18.35 -28.16 -4.68
C ARG A 254 -18.86 -28.33 -3.23
N LYS A 255 -18.70 -29.52 -2.63
CA LYS A 255 -19.14 -29.81 -1.27
C LYS A 255 -18.39 -29.02 -0.19
N ARG A 256 -17.23 -28.48 -0.52
CA ARG A 256 -16.39 -27.68 0.37
C ARG A 256 -16.81 -26.21 0.41
N VAL A 257 -17.62 -25.76 -0.55
CA VAL A 257 -18.15 -24.39 -0.57
C VAL A 257 -19.32 -24.30 0.40
N LYS A 258 -19.27 -23.38 1.33
CA LYS A 258 -20.28 -23.13 2.37
C LYS A 258 -20.74 -21.69 2.31
N TRP A 259 -22.03 -21.49 2.49
CA TRP A 259 -22.60 -20.17 2.66
C TRP A 259 -22.70 -19.87 4.15
N HIS A 260 -22.11 -18.76 4.57
CA HIS A 260 -22.27 -18.16 5.89
C HIS A 260 -23.58 -17.36 5.87
N ARG A 261 -24.50 -17.64 6.82
CA ARG A 261 -25.87 -17.12 6.80
C ARG A 261 -26.15 -16.12 7.92
N ASP A 262 -25.17 -15.90 8.78
CA ASP A 262 -25.31 -14.98 9.91
C ASP A 262 -25.23 -13.54 9.42
N ASP A 263 -25.83 -12.62 10.17
CA ASP A 263 -25.87 -11.19 9.81
C ASP A 263 -24.50 -10.51 9.98
N ASN A 264 -23.61 -11.10 10.77
CA ASN A 264 -22.24 -10.60 10.97
C ASN A 264 -21.33 -11.12 9.86
N SER A 265 -20.33 -10.31 9.50
CA SER A 265 -19.27 -10.75 8.60
C SER A 265 -18.58 -12.00 9.12
N ILE A 266 -18.21 -12.91 8.23
CA ILE A 266 -17.43 -14.10 8.59
C ILE A 266 -16.09 -13.76 9.25
N LEU A 267 -15.53 -12.59 8.97
CA LEU A 267 -14.27 -12.12 9.55
C LEU A 267 -14.47 -11.67 11.00
N GLU A 268 -15.61 -11.07 11.33
CA GLU A 268 -15.99 -10.73 12.71
C GLU A 268 -16.26 -11.96 13.54
N GLU A 269 -17.06 -12.93 13.03
CA GLU A 269 -17.34 -14.18 13.73
C GLU A 269 -16.07 -14.98 14.07
N ARG A 270 -15.08 -14.92 13.20
CA ARG A 270 -13.79 -15.59 13.38
C ARG A 270 -12.77 -14.78 14.17
N ASP A 271 -13.13 -13.58 14.65
CA ASP A 271 -12.25 -12.65 15.38
C ASP A 271 -10.98 -12.26 14.59
N LEU A 272 -11.10 -12.21 13.25
CA LEU A 272 -9.98 -11.93 12.37
C LEU A 272 -9.80 -10.43 12.05
N GLU A 273 -10.82 -9.59 12.28
CA GLU A 273 -10.74 -8.15 11.97
C GLU A 273 -9.59 -7.46 12.72
N GLY A 274 -9.45 -7.75 14.02
CA GLY A 274 -8.35 -7.21 14.82
C GLY A 274 -6.95 -7.72 14.40
N GLU A 275 -6.87 -8.88 13.76
CA GLU A 275 -5.61 -9.37 13.17
C GLU A 275 -5.35 -8.68 11.82
N LEU A 276 -6.37 -8.48 11.00
CA LEU A 276 -6.27 -7.81 9.70
C LEU A 276 -5.86 -6.34 9.85
N GLU A 277 -6.34 -5.63 10.88
CA GLU A 277 -5.89 -4.28 11.20
C GLU A 277 -4.39 -4.23 11.51
N LYS A 278 -3.85 -5.26 12.16
CA LYS A 278 -2.42 -5.35 12.50
C LYS A 278 -1.53 -5.71 11.32
N VAL A 279 -2.09 -6.24 10.24
CA VAL A 279 -1.33 -6.67 9.06
C VAL A 279 -0.46 -5.56 8.47
N VAL A 280 -0.91 -4.30 8.52
CA VAL A 280 -0.12 -3.14 8.04
C VAL A 280 0.76 -2.52 9.12
N GLY A 281 0.79 -3.08 10.32
CA GLY A 281 1.58 -2.60 11.43
C GLY A 281 3.09 -2.73 11.16
N ARG A 282 3.86 -1.71 11.54
CA ARG A 282 5.31 -1.68 11.38
C ARG A 282 6.01 -2.78 12.19
N ARG A 283 5.47 -3.15 13.37
CA ARG A 283 6.06 -4.14 14.30
C ARG A 283 5.21 -5.39 14.35
N VAL A 284 5.86 -6.55 14.24
CA VAL A 284 5.26 -7.87 14.39
C VAL A 284 5.95 -8.60 15.53
N TRP A 285 5.17 -9.09 16.49
CA TRP A 285 5.67 -9.82 17.63
C TRP A 285 5.89 -11.29 17.29
N LEU A 286 6.94 -11.88 17.88
CA LEU A 286 7.27 -13.30 17.80
C LEU A 286 6.84 -14.01 19.08
N ASP A 287 6.54 -15.30 19.02
CA ASP A 287 6.09 -16.09 20.17
C ASP A 287 7.16 -16.15 21.27
N CYS A 288 8.45 -16.15 20.89
CA CYS A 288 9.55 -16.08 21.84
C CYS A 288 9.58 -14.76 22.64
N GLY A 289 8.81 -13.73 22.27
CA GLY A 289 8.83 -12.40 22.89
C GLY A 289 9.79 -11.41 22.21
N GLY A 290 10.44 -11.81 21.12
CA GLY A 290 11.11 -10.92 20.17
C GLY A 290 10.11 -10.20 19.25
N HIS A 291 10.60 -9.42 18.33
CA HIS A 291 9.79 -8.80 17.29
C HIS A 291 10.59 -8.48 16.05
N ILE A 292 9.92 -8.41 14.92
CA ILE A 292 10.46 -7.89 13.68
C ILE A 292 9.89 -6.50 13.40
N VAL A 293 10.68 -5.64 12.77
CA VAL A 293 10.27 -4.31 12.30
C VAL A 293 10.40 -4.31 10.79
N ILE A 294 9.32 -3.97 10.10
CA ILE A 294 9.28 -3.94 8.64
C ILE A 294 9.15 -2.49 8.21
N ASP A 295 10.19 -1.97 7.56
CA ASP A 295 10.25 -0.62 7.01
C ASP A 295 10.39 -0.67 5.49
N ARG A 296 9.56 0.11 4.83
CA ARG A 296 9.60 0.25 3.39
C ARG A 296 10.19 1.59 3.01
N THR A 297 11.17 1.55 2.11
CA THR A 297 11.72 2.73 1.47
C THR A 297 11.19 2.84 0.03
N GLU A 298 11.59 3.86 -0.70
CA GLU A 298 11.26 4.01 -2.12
C GLU A 298 11.79 2.86 -2.99
N ALA A 299 12.97 2.32 -2.66
CA ALA A 299 13.69 1.36 -3.50
C ALA A 299 13.65 -0.08 -2.98
N LEU A 300 13.54 -0.29 -1.67
CA LEU A 300 13.66 -1.61 -1.04
C LEU A 300 12.88 -1.69 0.28
N THR A 301 12.67 -2.91 0.76
CA THR A 301 12.12 -3.16 2.10
C THR A 301 13.27 -3.61 3.02
N VAL A 302 13.31 -3.05 4.21
CA VAL A 302 14.25 -3.45 5.27
C VAL A 302 13.47 -4.11 6.40
N ILE A 303 14.00 -5.22 6.90
CA ILE A 303 13.42 -5.95 8.03
C ILE A 303 14.50 -6.09 9.10
N ASP A 304 14.20 -5.61 10.30
CA ASP A 304 15.09 -5.65 11.46
C ASP A 304 14.54 -6.62 12.52
N VAL A 305 15.38 -7.51 13.05
CA VAL A 305 15.00 -8.53 14.02
C VAL A 305 15.54 -8.15 15.40
N ASN A 306 14.64 -8.11 16.39
CA ASN A 306 14.94 -7.71 17.74
C ASN A 306 14.58 -8.81 18.76
N THR A 307 15.44 -9.04 19.76
CA THR A 307 15.16 -9.99 20.85
C THR A 307 14.02 -9.54 21.77
N GLY A 308 13.72 -8.23 21.82
CA GLY A 308 12.67 -7.69 22.68
C GLY A 308 12.88 -8.03 24.15
N ARG A 309 11.91 -8.71 24.76
CA ARG A 309 11.96 -9.16 26.16
C ARG A 309 12.53 -10.57 26.33
N TYR A 310 12.97 -11.20 25.25
CA TYR A 310 13.49 -12.57 25.29
C TYR A 310 14.93 -12.60 25.83
N VAL A 311 15.10 -12.90 27.09
CA VAL A 311 16.38 -12.81 27.84
C VAL A 311 17.02 -14.20 28.04
N GLY A 312 16.69 -15.24 27.35
CA GLY A 312 17.25 -16.60 27.44
C GLY A 312 17.77 -17.02 28.83
N LYS A 313 17.74 -18.30 29.14
CA LYS A 313 18.07 -18.75 30.52
C LYS A 313 19.54 -19.10 30.77
N LYS A 314 20.36 -19.45 29.76
CA LYS A 314 21.72 -19.97 29.99
C LYS A 314 22.75 -19.75 28.87
N ASP A 315 22.34 -19.48 27.63
CA ASP A 315 23.23 -19.39 26.47
C ASP A 315 22.68 -18.33 25.51
N LEU A 316 23.39 -17.22 25.40
CA LEU A 316 22.99 -16.08 24.58
C LEU A 316 22.90 -16.46 23.09
N GLU A 317 23.92 -17.16 22.57
CA GLU A 317 23.96 -17.51 21.16
C GLU A 317 22.83 -18.46 20.77
N ARG A 318 22.51 -19.43 21.62
CA ARG A 318 21.37 -20.33 21.39
C ARG A 318 20.04 -19.60 21.43
N THR A 319 19.93 -18.61 22.29
CA THR A 319 18.74 -17.74 22.39
C THR A 319 18.56 -16.93 21.12
N VAL A 320 19.62 -16.27 20.64
CA VAL A 320 19.65 -15.50 19.40
C VAL A 320 19.32 -16.39 18.20
N TYR A 321 19.97 -17.55 18.10
CA TYR A 321 19.73 -18.49 17.00
C TYR A 321 18.24 -18.92 16.92
N ARG A 322 17.62 -19.22 18.07
CA ARG A 322 16.21 -19.57 18.11
C ARG A 322 15.31 -18.42 17.69
N ALA A 323 15.56 -17.20 18.19
CA ALA A 323 14.81 -16.02 17.80
C ALA A 323 14.92 -15.74 16.30
N ASN A 324 16.11 -15.89 15.73
CA ASN A 324 16.34 -15.71 14.29
C ASN A 324 15.62 -16.76 13.44
N LEU A 325 15.56 -18.02 13.88
CA LEU A 325 14.81 -19.08 13.17
C LEU A 325 13.32 -18.77 13.16
N GLU A 326 12.75 -18.39 14.30
CA GLU A 326 11.34 -17.98 14.42
C GLU A 326 11.06 -16.74 13.56
N ALA A 327 11.97 -15.75 13.60
CA ALA A 327 11.87 -14.57 12.74
C ALA A 327 11.91 -14.94 11.25
N ALA A 328 12.70 -15.91 10.83
CA ALA A 328 12.75 -16.35 9.42
C ALA A 328 11.41 -16.93 8.94
N ASP A 329 10.77 -17.76 9.76
CA ASP A 329 9.42 -18.29 9.45
C ASP A 329 8.39 -17.17 9.39
N GLU A 330 8.38 -16.25 10.37
CA GLU A 330 7.45 -15.14 10.41
C GLU A 330 7.69 -14.12 9.28
N ILE A 331 8.95 -13.82 8.93
CA ILE A 331 9.28 -12.98 7.78
C ILE A 331 8.69 -13.56 6.50
N ALA A 332 8.88 -14.86 6.26
CA ALA A 332 8.33 -15.53 5.08
C ALA A 332 6.79 -15.44 5.05
N ARG A 333 6.12 -15.57 6.20
CA ARG A 333 4.68 -15.39 6.34
C ARG A 333 4.26 -13.95 6.03
N GLN A 334 4.95 -12.95 6.61
CA GLN A 334 4.65 -11.53 6.41
C GLN A 334 4.86 -11.08 4.96
N LEU A 335 5.89 -11.61 4.29
CA LEU A 335 6.12 -11.32 2.86
C LEU A 335 4.96 -11.82 1.98
N ARG A 336 4.39 -12.99 2.30
CA ARG A 336 3.19 -13.51 1.63
C ARG A 336 1.96 -12.68 1.97
N LEU A 337 1.71 -12.45 3.25
CA LEU A 337 0.52 -11.80 3.78
C LEU A 337 0.39 -10.36 3.27
N ARG A 338 1.48 -9.59 3.31
CA ARG A 338 1.51 -8.20 2.86
C ARG A 338 1.79 -8.03 1.36
N ASP A 339 2.08 -9.12 0.66
CA ASP A 339 2.57 -9.16 -0.73
C ASP A 339 3.76 -8.22 -0.98
N ILE A 340 4.72 -8.22 -0.07
CA ILE A 340 5.94 -7.45 -0.19
C ILE A 340 6.81 -8.05 -1.30
N GLY A 341 7.20 -7.22 -2.26
CA GLY A 341 8.04 -7.63 -3.40
C GLY A 341 9.10 -6.58 -3.72
N GLY A 342 10.08 -6.98 -4.52
CA GLY A 342 11.24 -6.18 -4.88
C GLY A 342 12.50 -6.67 -4.17
N ILE A 343 13.40 -5.75 -3.85
CA ILE A 343 14.61 -5.99 -3.08
C ILE A 343 14.26 -5.95 -1.59
N ILE A 344 14.70 -6.95 -0.85
CA ILE A 344 14.44 -7.07 0.59
C ILE A 344 15.78 -7.34 1.28
N VAL A 345 16.06 -6.57 2.32
CA VAL A 345 17.26 -6.72 3.16
C VAL A 345 16.80 -7.01 4.58
N ILE A 346 17.34 -8.08 5.17
CA ILE A 346 16.97 -8.53 6.50
C ILE A 346 18.21 -8.45 7.40
N ASP A 347 18.05 -7.74 8.52
CA ASP A 347 19.03 -7.61 9.59
C ASP A 347 18.65 -8.57 10.72
N PHE A 348 19.25 -9.75 10.69
CA PHE A 348 19.09 -10.73 11.76
C PHE A 348 20.03 -10.42 12.92
N ILE A 349 19.66 -10.83 14.12
CA ILE A 349 20.51 -10.65 15.29
C ILE A 349 21.84 -11.40 15.06
N ASP A 350 22.96 -10.74 15.36
CA ASP A 350 24.30 -11.27 15.14
C ASP A 350 24.52 -12.65 15.75
N MET A 351 25.13 -13.55 14.97
CA MET A 351 25.50 -14.91 15.38
C MET A 351 26.98 -15.16 15.10
N GLU A 352 27.71 -15.66 16.10
CA GLU A 352 29.14 -15.98 15.97
C GLU A 352 29.35 -17.25 15.14
N SER A 353 28.53 -18.29 15.34
CA SER A 353 28.65 -19.58 14.66
C SER A 353 28.31 -19.50 13.17
N LYS A 354 29.28 -19.84 12.32
CA LYS A 354 29.08 -19.96 10.87
C LYS A 354 27.96 -20.98 10.55
N LYS A 355 27.91 -22.08 11.28
CA LYS A 355 26.89 -23.13 11.10
C LYS A 355 25.47 -22.59 11.40
N HIS A 356 25.31 -21.76 12.41
CA HIS A 356 24.00 -21.14 12.72
C HIS A 356 23.57 -20.20 11.59
N ARG A 357 24.49 -19.44 11.02
CA ARG A 357 24.21 -18.57 9.86
C ARG A 357 23.78 -19.35 8.63
N GLU A 358 24.48 -20.44 8.31
CA GLU A 358 24.13 -21.33 7.19
C GLU A 358 22.74 -21.97 7.40
N ASN A 359 22.49 -22.50 8.59
CA ASN A 359 21.19 -23.09 8.94
C ASN A 359 20.04 -22.06 8.90
N LEU A 360 20.30 -20.79 9.28
CA LEU A 360 19.32 -19.74 9.20
C LEU A 360 18.90 -19.46 7.74
N VAL A 361 19.87 -19.35 6.84
CA VAL A 361 19.58 -19.15 5.40
C VAL A 361 18.75 -20.32 4.85
N GLU A 362 19.14 -21.56 5.18
CA GLU A 362 18.40 -22.76 4.76
C GLU A 362 16.95 -22.76 5.32
N ALA A 363 16.78 -22.36 6.59
CA ALA A 363 15.46 -22.23 7.20
C ALA A 363 14.60 -21.18 6.49
N LEU A 364 15.16 -20.01 6.18
CA LEU A 364 14.47 -18.94 5.43
C LEU A 364 14.09 -19.42 4.02
N GLU A 365 15.00 -20.07 3.29
CA GLU A 365 14.72 -20.64 1.96
C GLU A 365 13.60 -21.67 2.02
N LYS A 366 13.62 -22.53 3.03
CA LYS A 366 12.58 -23.54 3.27
C LYS A 366 11.23 -22.88 3.58
N ALA A 367 11.18 -21.84 4.42
CA ALA A 367 9.96 -21.08 4.70
C ALA A 367 9.40 -20.41 3.44
N LEU A 368 10.28 -19.79 2.64
CA LEU A 368 9.93 -19.15 1.37
C LEU A 368 9.48 -20.14 0.29
N SER A 369 9.85 -21.42 0.37
CA SER A 369 9.43 -22.43 -0.61
C SER A 369 7.91 -22.67 -0.60
N LYS A 370 7.22 -22.32 0.49
CA LYS A 370 5.76 -22.34 0.60
C LYS A 370 5.08 -21.21 -0.22
N ASP A 371 5.85 -20.18 -0.57
CA ASP A 371 5.34 -19.05 -1.36
C ASP A 371 5.26 -19.42 -2.85
N ARG A 372 4.11 -19.10 -3.45
CA ARG A 372 3.90 -19.28 -4.91
C ARG A 372 4.65 -18.24 -5.73
N THR A 373 4.91 -17.08 -5.15
CA THR A 373 5.68 -16.03 -5.78
C THR A 373 7.17 -16.37 -5.70
N ARG A 374 7.88 -16.15 -6.80
CA ARG A 374 9.31 -16.45 -6.84
C ARG A 374 10.06 -15.52 -5.91
N ALA A 375 10.71 -16.10 -4.90
CA ALA A 375 11.69 -15.47 -4.04
C ALA A 375 13.06 -16.11 -4.28
N THR A 376 14.13 -15.36 -4.11
CA THR A 376 15.51 -15.83 -4.26
C THR A 376 16.34 -15.18 -3.16
N VAL A 377 16.91 -16.00 -2.28
CA VAL A 377 17.87 -15.57 -1.26
C VAL A 377 19.25 -15.56 -1.91
N LEU A 378 19.97 -14.44 -1.81
CA LEU A 378 21.30 -14.27 -2.40
C LEU A 378 22.40 -14.69 -1.42
N GLY A 379 22.10 -14.71 -0.11
CA GLY A 379 23.00 -15.11 0.96
C GLY A 379 23.18 -14.02 2.01
N ILE A 380 24.17 -14.21 2.88
CA ILE A 380 24.56 -13.26 3.94
C ILE A 380 25.73 -12.41 3.43
N THR A 381 25.61 -11.10 3.53
CA THR A 381 26.65 -10.14 3.17
C THR A 381 27.80 -10.13 4.19
N HIS A 382 28.89 -9.42 3.87
CA HIS A 382 29.98 -9.18 4.82
C HIS A 382 29.57 -8.37 6.06
N LEU A 383 28.44 -7.63 5.96
CA LEU A 383 27.86 -6.86 7.05
C LEU A 383 26.91 -7.68 7.94
N GLY A 384 26.71 -8.98 7.63
CA GLY A 384 25.77 -9.82 8.38
C GLY A 384 24.32 -9.79 7.86
N LEU A 385 24.02 -8.94 6.87
CA LEU A 385 22.67 -8.78 6.32
C LEU A 385 22.32 -9.91 5.35
N VAL A 386 21.09 -10.39 5.39
CA VAL A 386 20.56 -11.31 4.37
C VAL A 386 19.91 -10.52 3.25
N GLU A 387 20.39 -10.73 2.02
CA GLU A 387 19.84 -10.14 0.81
C GLU A 387 18.93 -11.13 0.09
N MET A 388 17.74 -10.68 -0.29
CA MET A 388 16.83 -11.46 -1.08
C MET A 388 16.03 -10.61 -2.06
N THR A 389 15.47 -11.27 -3.07
CA THR A 389 14.50 -10.66 -3.98
C THR A 389 13.22 -11.48 -4.03
N ARG A 390 12.07 -10.82 -4.10
CA ARG A 390 10.78 -11.44 -4.33
C ARG A 390 10.09 -10.74 -5.50
N LYS A 391 9.57 -11.51 -6.46
CA LYS A 391 8.88 -10.92 -7.61
C LYS A 391 7.69 -10.09 -7.13
N LYS A 392 7.59 -8.82 -7.56
CA LYS A 392 6.40 -8.01 -7.31
C LYS A 392 5.25 -8.51 -8.20
N ALA A 393 4.26 -9.18 -7.60
CA ALA A 393 3.15 -9.80 -8.31
C ALA A 393 1.95 -8.86 -8.42
N ARG A 394 1.69 -8.07 -7.38
CA ARG A 394 0.61 -7.08 -7.29
C ARG A 394 1.06 -5.90 -6.41
N GLN A 395 0.18 -4.95 -6.18
CA GLN A 395 0.38 -3.88 -5.22
C GLN A 395 0.37 -4.48 -3.80
N SER A 396 1.30 -4.06 -2.96
CA SER A 396 1.37 -4.54 -1.57
C SER A 396 0.22 -3.99 -0.73
N LEU A 397 -0.15 -4.67 0.36
CA LEU A 397 -1.27 -4.26 1.20
C LEU A 397 -1.07 -2.88 1.82
N ASP A 398 0.14 -2.52 2.21
CA ASP A 398 0.45 -1.19 2.73
C ASP A 398 0.23 -0.09 1.69
N GLU A 399 0.61 -0.30 0.41
CA GLU A 399 0.32 0.63 -0.68
C GLU A 399 -1.19 0.77 -0.95
N PHE A 400 -1.95 -0.28 -0.67
CA PHE A 400 -3.39 -0.32 -0.91
C PHE A 400 -4.20 0.25 0.26
N MET A 401 -3.82 -0.06 1.50
CA MET A 401 -4.58 0.28 2.71
C MET A 401 -4.16 1.60 3.34
N LEU A 402 -2.91 2.04 3.15
CA LEU A 402 -2.36 3.22 3.78
C LEU A 402 -2.14 4.36 2.78
N LYS A 403 -2.11 5.56 3.29
CA LYS A 403 -1.69 6.76 2.58
C LYS A 403 -0.59 7.47 3.35
N PRO A 404 0.28 8.25 2.70
CA PRO A 404 1.26 9.08 3.41
C PRO A 404 0.58 9.93 4.48
N CYS A 405 1.21 10.04 5.64
CA CYS A 405 0.70 10.88 6.72
C CYS A 405 0.64 12.35 6.24
N PRO A 406 -0.53 13.02 6.27
CA PRO A 406 -0.65 14.40 5.80
C PRO A 406 0.12 15.39 6.67
N TYR A 407 0.46 15.02 7.92
CA TYR A 407 1.19 15.89 8.82
C TYR A 407 2.70 15.92 8.54
N CYS A 408 3.34 14.80 8.22
CA CYS A 408 4.76 14.72 7.91
C CYS A 408 5.05 14.34 6.45
N GLU A 409 4.04 14.34 5.57
CA GLU A 409 4.13 13.98 4.16
C GLU A 409 4.83 12.62 3.90
N GLY A 410 4.73 11.71 4.89
CA GLY A 410 5.33 10.38 4.84
C GLY A 410 6.78 10.28 5.35
N THR A 411 7.39 11.38 5.79
CA THR A 411 8.79 11.38 6.29
C THR A 411 8.93 10.74 7.68
N GLY A 412 7.83 10.64 8.44
CA GLY A 412 7.80 10.14 9.82
C GLY A 412 8.48 11.09 10.84
N ARG A 413 8.91 12.28 10.41
CA ARG A 413 9.60 13.28 11.22
C ARG A 413 9.15 14.68 10.84
N VAL A 414 9.19 15.58 11.81
CA VAL A 414 8.99 17.02 11.63
C VAL A 414 10.12 17.76 12.32
N MET A 415 10.32 19.02 11.97
CA MET A 415 11.32 19.86 12.65
C MET A 415 11.00 19.99 14.14
N SER A 416 12.02 20.03 14.98
CA SER A 416 11.82 20.32 16.41
C SER A 416 11.37 21.77 16.60
N GLU A 417 10.65 22.02 17.69
CA GLU A 417 10.14 23.33 18.05
C GLU A 417 11.25 24.39 18.11
N LEU A 418 12.43 23.99 18.61
CA LEU A 418 13.59 24.87 18.69
C LEU A 418 14.11 25.24 17.30
N THR A 419 14.18 24.27 16.38
CA THR A 419 14.60 24.50 14.98
C THR A 419 13.60 25.40 14.28
N MET A 420 12.30 25.10 14.45
CA MET A 420 11.24 25.89 13.84
C MET A 420 11.18 27.31 14.41
N SER A 421 11.31 27.48 15.72
CA SER A 421 11.39 28.80 16.35
C SER A 421 12.55 29.66 15.79
N ARG A 422 13.69 29.02 15.46
CA ARG A 422 14.82 29.71 14.80
C ARG A 422 14.47 30.13 13.38
N LYS A 423 13.83 29.25 12.61
CA LYS A 423 13.35 29.56 11.26
C LYS A 423 12.37 30.73 11.29
N VAL A 424 11.34 30.64 12.13
CA VAL A 424 10.34 31.72 12.32
C VAL A 424 11.00 33.06 12.67
N ARG A 425 11.99 33.07 13.54
CA ARG A 425 12.75 34.33 13.85
C ARG A 425 13.44 34.90 12.63
N ASN A 426 13.98 34.08 11.76
CA ASN A 426 14.63 34.54 10.53
C ASN A 426 13.60 35.07 9.54
N ASP A 427 12.48 34.36 9.38
CA ASP A 427 11.40 34.77 8.48
C ASP A 427 10.77 36.09 8.95
N ILE A 428 10.60 36.29 10.27
CA ILE A 428 10.18 37.57 10.87
C ILE A 428 11.19 38.69 10.56
N ARG A 429 12.49 38.41 10.68
CA ARG A 429 13.53 39.40 10.38
C ARG A 429 13.50 39.82 8.90
N GLU A 430 13.34 38.86 8.01
CA GLU A 430 13.26 39.10 6.56
C GLU A 430 12.00 39.93 6.22
N ALA A 431 10.82 39.50 6.66
CA ALA A 431 9.56 40.19 6.46
C ALA A 431 9.58 41.65 6.94
N LEU A 432 10.15 41.90 8.13
CA LEU A 432 10.21 43.25 8.69
C LEU A 432 11.32 44.13 8.13
N ARG A 433 12.38 43.56 7.55
CA ARG A 433 13.44 44.33 6.86
C ARG A 433 12.98 44.85 5.52
N GLU A 434 12.17 44.09 4.81
CA GLU A 434 11.66 44.45 3.49
C GLU A 434 10.40 45.33 3.53
N SER A 435 9.93 45.72 4.73
CA SER A 435 8.70 46.45 4.92
C SER A 435 8.88 47.67 5.82
N ASP A 436 8.15 48.75 5.57
CA ASP A 436 8.03 49.91 6.44
C ASP A 436 7.10 49.68 7.67
N ALA A 437 6.56 48.48 7.82
CA ALA A 437 5.64 48.13 8.91
C ALA A 437 6.31 48.30 10.29
N GLU A 438 5.55 48.82 11.26
CA GLU A 438 5.98 49.02 12.65
C GLU A 438 5.81 47.76 13.50
N ALA A 439 4.86 46.89 13.10
CA ALA A 439 4.52 45.69 13.83
C ALA A 439 4.13 44.53 12.90
N LEU A 440 4.29 43.30 13.43
CA LEU A 440 3.94 42.03 12.79
C LEU A 440 3.24 41.11 13.78
N LEU A 441 2.13 40.50 13.37
CA LEU A 441 1.48 39.39 14.08
C LEU A 441 1.67 38.10 13.28
N VAL A 442 2.28 37.12 13.90
CA VAL A 442 2.46 35.76 13.34
C VAL A 442 1.67 34.73 14.11
N GLU A 443 1.15 33.76 13.39
CA GLU A 443 0.49 32.57 13.93
C GLU A 443 1.39 31.35 13.70
N VAL A 444 1.62 30.56 14.73
CA VAL A 444 2.43 29.36 14.71
C VAL A 444 1.84 28.32 15.66
N HIS A 445 2.29 27.07 15.57
CA HIS A 445 1.91 26.03 16.54
C HIS A 445 2.24 26.46 17.98
N PRO A 446 1.40 26.15 19.01
CA PRO A 446 1.58 26.62 20.38
C PRO A 446 2.94 26.25 21.00
N SER A 447 3.46 25.05 20.72
CA SER A 447 4.77 24.63 21.21
C SER A 447 5.92 25.46 20.61
N VAL A 448 5.81 25.89 19.35
CA VAL A 448 6.76 26.80 18.69
C VAL A 448 6.62 28.21 19.27
N ALA A 449 5.38 28.68 19.49
CA ALA A 449 5.11 29.98 20.11
C ALA A 449 5.76 30.08 21.50
N ALA A 450 5.63 29.04 22.33
CA ALA A 450 6.25 29.01 23.67
C ALA A 450 7.78 29.19 23.62
N VAL A 451 8.47 28.51 22.70
CA VAL A 451 9.92 28.63 22.48
C VAL A 451 10.29 29.99 21.90
N LEU A 452 9.50 30.50 20.97
CA LEU A 452 9.74 31.79 20.32
C LEU A 452 9.61 32.96 21.30
N ILE A 453 8.59 32.92 22.16
CA ILE A 453 8.34 33.91 23.21
C ILE A 453 9.44 33.80 24.30
N GLY A 454 9.76 32.58 24.71
CA GLY A 454 10.74 32.26 25.76
C GLY A 454 10.25 32.63 27.17
N ALA A 455 11.02 32.22 28.19
CA ALA A 455 10.67 32.44 29.58
C ALA A 455 10.43 33.94 29.90
N GLY A 456 9.23 34.25 30.39
CA GLY A 456 8.78 35.61 30.66
C GLY A 456 8.86 36.57 29.45
N GLY A 457 8.86 36.06 28.22
CA GLY A 457 8.94 36.88 27.00
C GLY A 457 10.34 37.37 26.65
N SER A 458 11.39 36.79 27.23
CA SER A 458 12.77 37.25 27.06
C SER A 458 13.28 37.14 25.63
N SER A 459 12.98 36.02 24.93
CA SER A 459 13.43 35.78 23.56
C SER A 459 12.77 36.72 22.58
N LEU A 460 11.48 36.98 22.76
CA LEU A 460 10.71 37.87 21.91
C LEU A 460 11.15 39.33 22.06
N ARG A 461 11.33 39.79 23.31
CA ARG A 461 11.86 41.15 23.58
C ARG A 461 13.24 41.36 22.98
N LYS A 462 14.11 40.36 23.00
CA LYS A 462 15.42 40.45 22.34
C LYS A 462 15.28 40.64 20.85
N LEU A 463 14.41 39.88 20.19
CA LEU A 463 14.12 39.99 18.75
C LEU A 463 13.60 41.40 18.41
N GLU A 464 12.68 41.90 19.20
CA GLU A 464 12.11 43.25 18.99
C GLU A 464 13.15 44.36 19.19
N SER A 465 14.01 44.22 20.19
CA SER A 465 15.12 45.16 20.43
C SER A 465 16.12 45.17 19.24
N GLU A 466 16.39 43.99 18.65
CA GLU A 466 17.22 43.88 17.47
C GLU A 466 16.61 44.56 16.23
N LEU A 467 15.26 44.43 16.06
CA LEU A 467 14.54 44.93 14.90
C LEU A 467 14.05 46.38 15.03
N GLY A 468 13.94 46.90 16.26
CA GLY A 468 13.31 48.19 16.55
C GLY A 468 11.80 48.22 16.26
N LYS A 469 11.17 47.05 16.07
CA LYS A 469 9.77 46.87 15.70
C LYS A 469 9.05 45.92 16.63
N SER A 470 7.72 45.99 16.70
CA SER A 470 6.93 45.13 17.59
C SER A 470 6.56 43.81 16.91
N VAL A 471 6.67 42.69 17.63
CA VAL A 471 6.31 41.36 17.12
C VAL A 471 5.30 40.73 18.09
N TYR A 472 4.15 40.31 17.56
CA TYR A 472 3.12 39.59 18.27
C TYR A 472 3.10 38.13 17.78
N VAL A 473 2.94 37.20 18.71
CA VAL A 473 2.94 35.77 18.42
C VAL A 473 1.65 35.16 18.97
N ARG A 474 0.91 34.49 18.10
CA ARG A 474 -0.31 33.75 18.41
C ARG A 474 -0.02 32.25 18.27
N GLY A 475 -0.41 31.46 19.27
CA GLY A 475 -0.41 30.01 19.18
C GLY A 475 -1.74 29.52 18.62
N SER A 476 -1.73 28.68 17.59
CA SER A 476 -2.92 28.05 17.02
C SER A 476 -2.70 26.54 16.90
N GLU A 477 -3.59 25.73 17.51
CA GLU A 477 -3.50 24.28 17.43
C GLU A 477 -3.82 23.75 16.02
N SER A 478 -4.49 24.53 15.19
CA SER A 478 -4.73 24.20 13.79
C SER A 478 -3.51 24.46 12.89
N ALA A 479 -2.50 25.21 13.38
CA ALA A 479 -1.29 25.47 12.63
C ALA A 479 -0.37 24.24 12.63
N HIS A 480 0.18 23.90 11.46
CA HIS A 480 1.19 22.86 11.38
C HIS A 480 2.47 23.29 12.11
N LEU A 481 3.20 22.31 12.72
CA LEU A 481 4.41 22.59 13.48
C LEU A 481 5.48 23.34 12.67
N GLU A 482 5.56 23.06 11.37
CA GLU A 482 6.54 23.64 10.44
C GLU A 482 6.03 24.86 9.67
N GLU A 483 4.87 25.40 10.04
CA GLU A 483 4.25 26.52 9.37
C GLU A 483 4.31 27.80 10.21
N MET A 484 4.52 28.92 9.55
CA MET A 484 4.31 30.25 10.10
C MET A 484 3.39 31.03 9.15
N LYS A 485 2.32 31.58 9.69
CA LYS A 485 1.40 32.44 8.95
C LYS A 485 1.50 33.86 9.43
N VAL A 486 1.69 34.80 8.50
CA VAL A 486 1.59 36.22 8.78
C VAL A 486 0.11 36.60 8.81
N VAL A 487 -0.39 36.99 9.98
CA VAL A 487 -1.81 37.34 10.20
C VAL A 487 -2.06 38.82 9.94
N ALA A 488 -1.13 39.67 10.39
CA ALA A 488 -1.18 41.13 10.17
C ALA A 488 0.23 41.71 10.15
N MET A 489 0.45 42.72 9.33
CA MET A 489 1.68 43.49 9.26
C MET A 489 1.32 44.93 8.87
N GLY A 490 1.80 45.93 9.61
CA GLY A 490 1.45 47.35 9.36
C GLY A 490 1.70 48.23 10.55
N GLU A 491 0.84 49.22 10.75
CA GLU A 491 0.89 50.13 11.91
C GLU A 491 0.71 49.37 13.22
N LYS A 492 1.44 49.82 14.23
CA LYS A 492 1.46 49.12 15.53
C LYS A 492 0.07 49.02 16.16
N SER A 493 -0.76 50.08 16.09
CA SER A 493 -2.10 50.12 16.66
C SER A 493 -3.03 49.06 16.03
N GLU A 494 -3.01 48.93 14.72
CA GLU A 494 -3.84 47.96 13.96
C GLU A 494 -3.45 46.52 14.25
N VAL A 495 -2.14 46.26 14.28
CA VAL A 495 -1.61 44.91 14.56
C VAL A 495 -1.88 44.52 16.01
N GLU A 496 -1.78 45.47 16.94
CA GLU A 496 -2.05 45.24 18.36
C GLU A 496 -3.52 44.93 18.63
N ASP A 497 -4.44 45.63 17.98
CA ASP A 497 -5.88 45.34 18.08
C ASP A 497 -6.24 43.94 17.58
N ARG A 498 -5.58 43.48 16.50
CA ARG A 498 -5.74 42.12 15.99
C ARG A 498 -5.06 41.06 16.88
N ALA A 499 -3.97 41.42 17.55
CA ALA A 499 -3.24 40.52 18.45
C ALA A 499 -3.97 40.34 19.79
N ARG A 500 -4.83 41.26 20.16
CA ARG A 500 -5.61 41.25 21.42
C ARG A 500 -7.11 41.21 21.09
N PRO A 501 -7.68 40.03 20.84
CA PRO A 501 -9.10 39.90 20.45
C PRO A 501 -10.07 40.26 21.58
N VAL A 502 -9.55 40.53 22.79
CA VAL A 502 -10.37 40.86 23.99
C VAL A 502 -9.88 42.12 24.66
N LYS A 503 -10.81 42.88 25.25
CA LYS A 503 -10.59 44.11 25.99
C LYS A 503 -11.04 43.98 27.46
N PRO A 504 -10.42 44.68 28.41
CA PRO A 504 -10.93 44.73 29.79
C PRO A 504 -12.42 45.16 29.81
N GLY A 505 -13.23 44.39 30.52
CA GLY A 505 -14.69 44.59 30.60
C GLY A 505 -15.51 43.76 29.59
N ASP A 506 -14.87 43.10 28.64
CA ASP A 506 -15.60 42.19 27.73
C ASP A 506 -16.14 40.98 28.51
N VAL A 507 -17.37 40.57 28.17
CA VAL A 507 -18.02 39.38 28.71
C VAL A 507 -18.12 38.36 27.58
N LEU A 508 -17.56 37.18 27.80
CA LEU A 508 -17.41 36.13 26.79
C LEU A 508 -17.86 34.79 27.34
N ARG A 509 -18.42 33.93 26.49
CA ARG A 509 -18.62 32.51 26.78
C ARG A 509 -17.45 31.74 26.23
N VAL A 510 -16.76 30.94 27.09
CA VAL A 510 -15.58 30.18 26.72
C VAL A 510 -15.62 28.81 27.37
N THR A 511 -15.07 27.83 26.69
CA THR A 511 -14.88 26.48 27.26
C THR A 511 -13.53 26.40 27.96
N ILE A 512 -13.50 25.93 29.20
CA ILE A 512 -12.25 25.68 29.93
C ILE A 512 -11.56 24.45 29.32
N GLU A 513 -10.38 24.64 28.77
CA GLU A 513 -9.64 23.58 28.05
C GLU A 513 -8.78 22.77 29.00
N GLU A 514 -8.06 23.42 29.91
CA GLU A 514 -7.10 22.81 30.83
C GLU A 514 -6.97 23.61 32.13
N PRO A 515 -6.50 23.00 33.25
CA PRO A 515 -6.16 23.75 34.43
C PRO A 515 -4.85 24.53 34.23
N HIS A 516 -4.72 25.70 34.86
CA HIS A 516 -3.49 26.50 34.78
C HIS A 516 -2.30 25.76 35.39
N ALA A 517 -1.20 25.64 34.64
CA ALA A 517 -0.03 24.81 34.99
C ALA A 517 0.62 25.18 36.35
N SER A 518 0.63 26.48 36.72
CA SER A 518 1.24 26.95 37.98
C SER A 518 0.24 27.10 39.13
N ASN A 519 -1.05 27.21 38.83
CA ASN A 519 -2.13 27.31 39.82
C ASN A 519 -3.34 26.46 39.36
N PRO A 520 -3.40 25.17 39.71
CA PRO A 520 -4.48 24.28 39.28
C PRO A 520 -5.91 24.68 39.67
N LYS A 521 -6.06 25.71 40.53
CA LYS A 521 -7.37 26.29 40.85
C LYS A 521 -7.91 27.17 39.76
N ASP A 522 -7.06 27.73 38.91
CA ASP A 522 -7.42 28.58 37.79
C ASP A 522 -7.55 27.71 36.52
N GLY A 523 -8.37 28.15 35.59
CA GLY A 523 -8.62 27.47 34.29
C GLY A 523 -8.01 28.25 33.14
N ILE A 524 -7.66 27.54 32.08
CA ILE A 524 -7.21 28.12 30.82
C ILE A 524 -8.29 27.91 29.77
N ALA A 525 -8.61 28.97 29.04
CA ALA A 525 -9.40 28.94 27.82
C ALA A 525 -8.67 29.75 26.73
N ARG A 526 -9.08 29.58 25.46
CA ARG A 526 -8.51 30.35 24.35
C ARG A 526 -9.60 31.00 23.51
N VAL A 527 -9.36 32.24 23.10
CA VAL A 527 -10.20 32.97 22.14
C VAL A 527 -9.32 33.35 20.95
N GLU A 528 -9.60 32.81 19.79
CA GLU A 528 -8.76 32.99 18.59
C GLU A 528 -7.26 32.72 18.86
N GLY A 529 -6.95 31.71 19.68
CA GLY A 529 -5.56 31.36 20.08
C GLY A 529 -4.94 32.29 21.13
N TYR A 530 -5.66 33.29 21.62
CA TYR A 530 -5.22 34.15 22.72
C TYR A 530 -5.66 33.55 24.07
N VAL A 531 -4.70 33.40 24.98
CA VAL A 531 -4.89 32.67 26.24
C VAL A 531 -5.66 33.51 27.25
N LEU A 532 -6.67 32.91 27.87
CA LEU A 532 -7.39 33.45 29.00
C LEU A 532 -7.04 32.68 30.29
N ASP A 533 -6.45 33.33 31.27
CA ASP A 533 -6.19 32.82 32.61
C ASP A 533 -7.39 33.19 33.50
N ILE A 534 -8.24 32.19 33.80
CA ILE A 534 -9.54 32.37 34.42
C ILE A 534 -9.48 31.93 35.87
N ALA A 535 -9.63 32.91 36.76
CA ALA A 535 -9.55 32.68 38.19
C ALA A 535 -10.63 31.68 38.67
N SER A 536 -10.22 30.72 39.49
CA SER A 536 -11.07 29.70 40.15
C SER A 536 -11.86 28.79 39.20
N ALA A 537 -11.47 28.65 37.93
CA ALA A 537 -12.12 27.84 36.95
C ALA A 537 -11.47 26.45 36.68
N GLY A 538 -10.42 26.10 37.44
CA GLY A 538 -9.66 24.86 37.20
C GLY A 538 -10.45 23.57 37.41
N SER A 539 -11.55 23.59 38.16
CA SER A 539 -12.46 22.44 38.33
C SER A 539 -13.52 22.31 37.23
N SER A 540 -13.62 23.28 36.33
CA SER A 540 -14.65 23.37 35.28
C SER A 540 -14.13 22.99 33.89
N VAL A 541 -13.06 22.19 33.82
CA VAL A 541 -12.49 21.70 32.54
C VAL A 541 -13.57 20.97 31.73
N GLY A 542 -13.67 21.32 30.45
CA GLY A 542 -14.69 20.79 29.53
C GLY A 542 -16.06 21.49 29.64
N GLN A 543 -16.23 22.43 30.56
CA GLN A 543 -17.49 23.18 30.72
C GLN A 543 -17.40 24.54 30.04
N GLU A 544 -18.53 25.00 29.52
CA GLU A 544 -18.68 26.36 29.01
C GLU A 544 -19.06 27.28 30.17
N VAL A 545 -18.28 28.33 30.36
CA VAL A 545 -18.49 29.35 31.42
C VAL A 545 -18.53 30.74 30.85
N GLU A 546 -19.27 31.62 31.50
CA GLU A 546 -19.32 33.05 31.17
C GLU A 546 -18.29 33.79 32.01
N VAL A 547 -17.38 34.52 31.34
CA VAL A 547 -16.24 35.18 31.98
C VAL A 547 -16.15 36.65 31.62
N GLU A 548 -15.76 37.48 32.55
CA GLU A 548 -15.42 38.89 32.36
C GLU A 548 -13.91 39.06 32.29
N ILE A 549 -13.42 39.78 31.28
CA ILE A 549 -12.00 40.09 31.11
C ILE A 549 -11.62 41.19 32.11
N VAL A 550 -10.78 40.85 33.09
CA VAL A 550 -10.33 41.79 34.12
C VAL A 550 -9.17 42.64 33.61
N LYS A 551 -8.22 41.99 32.88
CA LYS A 551 -7.03 42.68 32.37
C LYS A 551 -6.47 41.93 31.17
N ALA A 552 -6.26 42.63 30.06
CA ALA A 552 -5.59 42.10 28.88
C ALA A 552 -4.10 42.46 28.89
N TYR A 553 -3.25 41.45 28.73
CA TYR A 553 -1.81 41.60 28.56
C TYR A 553 -1.48 41.33 27.07
N ARG A 554 -0.22 41.37 26.73
CA ARG A 554 0.24 41.21 25.37
C ARG A 554 0.03 39.81 24.80
N THR A 555 0.14 38.78 25.65
CA THR A 555 0.09 37.35 25.23
C THR A 555 -1.02 36.56 25.91
N TYR A 556 -1.71 37.11 26.89
CA TYR A 556 -2.82 36.50 27.59
C TYR A 556 -3.69 37.56 28.28
N ALA A 557 -4.89 37.19 28.70
CA ALA A 557 -5.71 38.03 29.57
C ALA A 557 -6.03 37.31 30.89
N LYS A 558 -6.27 38.08 31.92
CA LYS A 558 -6.88 37.60 33.17
C LYS A 558 -8.40 37.82 33.11
N ALA A 559 -9.11 36.75 33.43
CA ALA A 559 -10.57 36.78 33.47
C ALA A 559 -11.07 36.20 34.81
N ARG A 560 -12.35 36.47 35.10
CA ARG A 560 -13.06 35.85 36.23
C ARG A 560 -14.41 35.29 35.72
N VAL A 561 -14.87 34.21 36.34
CA VAL A 561 -16.22 33.69 36.09
C VAL A 561 -17.25 34.68 36.68
N ILE A 562 -18.32 34.91 35.92
CA ILE A 562 -19.45 35.78 36.33
C ILE A 562 -20.52 34.94 37.01
#